data_29e74b5e5292205cd2373848d9bfac3a
#
_entry.id   29e74b5e5292205cd2373848d9bfac3a
#
_cell.length_a   1.000
_cell.length_b   1.000
_cell.length_c   1.000
_cell.angle_alpha   90.00
_cell.angle_beta   90.00
_cell.angle_gamma   90.00
#
_symmetry.space_group_name_H-M   'P 1'
#
loop_
_entity.id
_entity.type
_entity.pdbx_description
1 polymer ?
#
loop_
_entity_poly.entity_id
_entity_poly.type
_entity_poly.pdbx_seq_one_letter_code
_entity_poly.pdbx_strand_id
1 'polypeptide(L)' 'LAGRFAAKEAAMKALGTGHSRGVLWKDVEVFRDSGPPQLRLHGGAARHAARLQIEKSLLTITHTDTLAMAQVIMLGGGRS' A
#
# COMPACT_ATOMS: atom_id res chain seq x y z
N LEU A 1 4.74 10.64 -9.48
CA LEU A 1 4.98 9.76 -10.61
C LEU A 1 3.90 8.71 -10.69
N ALA A 2 3.64 8.27 -11.92
CA ALA A 2 2.51 7.37 -12.17
C ALA A 2 2.61 6.06 -11.38
N GLY A 3 3.82 5.52 -11.25
CA GLY A 3 4.00 4.28 -10.50
C GLY A 3 3.67 4.41 -9.04
N ARG A 4 4.05 5.53 -8.43
CA ARG A 4 3.73 5.77 -7.03
C ARG A 4 2.25 6.01 -6.81
N PHE A 5 1.61 6.70 -7.73
CA PHE A 5 0.17 6.91 -7.65
C PHE A 5 -0.55 5.57 -7.72
N ALA A 6 -0.19 4.72 -8.67
CA ALA A 6 -0.81 3.41 -8.82
C ALA A 6 -0.58 2.56 -7.57
N ALA A 7 0.62 2.64 -6.99
CA ALA A 7 0.93 1.87 -5.78
C ALA A 7 0.08 2.32 -4.60
N LYS A 8 -0.11 3.63 -4.44
CA LYS A 8 -0.95 4.14 -3.36
C LYS A 8 -2.40 3.72 -3.55
N GLU A 9 -2.91 3.79 -4.77
CA GLU A 9 -4.27 3.34 -5.03
C GLU A 9 -4.43 1.85 -4.73
N ALA A 10 -3.47 1.05 -5.14
CA ALA A 10 -3.53 -0.38 -4.89
C ALA A 10 -3.49 -0.66 -3.39
N ALA A 11 -2.68 0.08 -2.64
CA ALA A 11 -2.61 -0.09 -1.19
C ALA A 11 -3.93 0.29 -0.52
N MET A 12 -4.55 1.38 -0.95
CA MET A 12 -5.84 1.79 -0.40
C MET A 12 -6.90 0.73 -0.65
N LYS A 13 -6.89 0.15 -1.85
CA LYS A 13 -7.83 -0.92 -2.17
C LYS A 13 -7.56 -2.16 -1.33
N ALA A 14 -6.30 -2.50 -1.12
CA ALA A 14 -5.95 -3.66 -0.31
C ALA A 14 -6.39 -3.49 1.14
N LEU A 15 -6.35 -2.24 1.64
CA LEU A 15 -6.86 -1.95 2.98
C LEU A 15 -8.38 -1.95 3.04
N GLY A 16 -9.04 -1.82 1.86
CA GLY A 16 -10.49 -1.91 1.80
C GLY A 16 -11.24 -0.68 2.22
N THR A 17 -10.56 0.45 2.36
CA THR A 17 -11.19 1.66 2.90
C THR A 17 -11.32 2.80 1.89
N GLY A 18 -10.49 2.79 0.84
CA GLY A 18 -10.38 3.98 0.03
C GLY A 18 -9.95 5.13 0.92
N HIS A 19 -10.71 6.22 0.91
CA HIS A 19 -10.40 7.39 1.72
C HIS A 19 -11.24 7.49 2.98
N SER A 20 -11.85 6.39 3.40
CA SER A 20 -12.70 6.40 4.58
C SER A 20 -11.96 5.82 5.79
N ARG A 21 -12.63 5.84 6.94
CA ARG A 21 -12.14 5.23 8.18
C ARG A 21 -10.83 5.82 8.67
N GLY A 22 -10.62 7.11 8.37
CA GLY A 22 -9.43 7.79 8.85
C GLY A 22 -8.17 7.48 8.08
N VAL A 23 -8.27 6.79 6.96
CA VAL A 23 -7.12 6.50 6.11
C VAL A 23 -6.97 7.62 5.10
N LEU A 24 -5.83 8.29 5.13
CA LEU A 24 -5.56 9.41 4.26
C LEU A 24 -4.52 9.03 3.22
N TRP A 25 -4.57 9.69 2.09
CA TRP A 25 -3.62 9.45 1.00
C TRP A 25 -2.18 9.59 1.48
N LYS A 26 -1.91 10.60 2.29
CA LYS A 26 -0.55 10.85 2.79
C LYS A 26 -0.08 9.77 3.77
N ASP A 27 -0.98 8.96 4.29
CA ASP A 27 -0.62 7.92 5.23
C ASP A 27 0.04 6.72 4.54
N VAL A 28 -0.02 6.68 3.22
CA VAL A 28 0.54 5.56 2.46
C VAL A 28 1.78 6.08 1.73
N GLU A 29 2.93 5.67 2.19
CA GLU A 29 4.20 6.09 1.60
C GLU A 29 4.77 4.97 0.75
N VAL A 30 5.23 5.32 -0.45
CA VAL A 30 5.96 4.41 -1.31
C VAL A 30 7.40 4.85 -1.29
N PHE A 31 8.30 3.98 -0.91
CA PHE A 31 9.70 4.33 -0.84
C PHE A 31 10.56 3.21 -1.41
N ARG A 32 11.79 3.56 -1.73
CA ARG A 32 12.76 2.60 -2.24
C ARG A 32 14.08 2.84 -1.53
N ASP A 33 14.66 1.77 -1.02
CA ASP A 33 15.91 1.83 -0.29
C ASP A 33 16.84 0.77 -0.86
N SER A 34 17.45 1.08 -1.99
CA SER A 34 18.40 0.22 -2.70
C SER A 34 17.84 -1.18 -3.01
N GLY A 35 16.59 -1.23 -3.38
CA GLY A 35 15.95 -2.50 -3.72
C GLY A 35 14.61 -2.25 -4.36
N PRO A 36 13.71 -3.20 -4.29
CA PRO A 36 12.37 -3.02 -4.86
C PRO A 36 11.59 -1.99 -4.05
N PRO A 37 10.56 -1.39 -4.66
CA PRO A 37 9.73 -0.44 -3.93
C PRO A 37 8.99 -1.12 -2.79
N GLN A 38 8.77 -0.35 -1.73
CA GLN A 38 8.10 -0.85 -0.54
C GLN A 38 7.06 0.17 -0.08
N LEU A 39 6.14 -0.31 0.74
CA LEU A 39 5.12 0.53 1.35
C LEU A 39 5.44 0.75 2.81
N ARG A 40 5.15 1.96 3.27
CA ARG A 40 5.19 2.29 4.69
C ARG A 40 3.89 2.98 5.03
N LEU A 41 3.22 2.50 6.06
CA LEU A 41 1.93 3.04 6.45
C LEU A 41 2.10 3.89 7.70
N HIS A 42 1.38 5.00 7.73
CA HIS A 42 1.41 5.95 8.83
C HIS A 42 0.00 6.25 9.30
N GLY A 43 -0.13 6.86 10.45
CA GLY A 43 -1.38 7.42 10.93
C GLY A 43 -2.55 6.46 10.85
N GLY A 44 -3.64 6.91 10.25
CA GLY A 44 -4.86 6.13 10.16
C GLY A 44 -4.69 4.85 9.36
N ALA A 45 -3.86 4.88 8.32
CA ALA A 45 -3.62 3.68 7.53
C ALA A 45 -2.90 2.62 8.36
N ALA A 46 -1.92 3.02 9.16
CA ALA A 46 -1.22 2.09 10.03
C ALA A 46 -2.16 1.51 11.09
N ARG A 47 -3.00 2.34 11.67
CA ARG A 47 -3.96 1.87 12.67
C ARG A 47 -4.96 0.90 12.06
N HIS A 48 -5.43 1.20 10.85
CA HIS A 48 -6.38 0.31 10.19
C HIS A 48 -5.74 -1.04 9.85
N ALA A 49 -4.50 -1.00 9.37
CA ALA A 49 -3.77 -2.24 9.07
C ALA A 49 -3.58 -3.08 10.33
N ALA A 50 -3.33 -2.41 11.47
CA ALA A 50 -3.19 -3.13 12.73
C ALA A 50 -4.49 -3.81 13.12
N ARG A 51 -5.63 -3.15 12.91
CA ARG A 51 -6.93 -3.76 13.20
C ARG A 51 -7.18 -4.98 12.33
N LEU A 52 -6.69 -4.97 11.10
CA LEU A 52 -6.83 -6.11 10.18
C LEU A 52 -5.76 -7.17 10.42
N GLN A 53 -4.84 -6.92 11.35
CA GLN A 53 -3.75 -7.83 11.68
C GLN A 53 -2.82 -8.08 10.50
N ILE A 54 -2.61 -7.04 9.69
CA ILE A 54 -1.68 -7.11 8.58
C ILE A 54 -0.28 -6.96 9.13
N GLU A 55 0.60 -7.90 8.81
CA GLU A 55 1.98 -7.88 9.27
C GLU A 55 2.97 -7.58 8.16
N LYS A 56 2.58 -7.80 6.92
CA LYS A 56 3.51 -7.69 5.82
C LYS A 56 2.77 -7.24 4.57
N SER A 57 3.41 -6.43 3.77
CA SER A 57 2.88 -6.04 2.48
C SER A 57 3.92 -6.28 1.41
N LEU A 58 3.44 -6.65 0.24
CA LEU A 58 4.27 -6.84 -0.94
C LEU A 58 3.78 -5.88 -2.00
N LEU A 59 4.72 -5.22 -2.66
CA LEU A 59 4.40 -4.23 -3.67
C LEU A 59 5.17 -4.53 -4.94
N THR A 60 4.45 -4.54 -6.05
CA THR A 60 5.06 -4.66 -7.37
C THR A 60 4.57 -3.50 -8.22
N ILE A 61 5.49 -2.84 -8.90
CA ILE A 61 5.17 -1.76 -9.83
C ILE A 61 5.72 -2.13 -11.18
N THR A 62 4.85 -2.06 -12.19
CA THR A 62 5.23 -2.31 -13.57
C THR A 62 4.76 -1.13 -14.39
N HIS A 63 5.59 -0.68 -15.33
CA HIS A 63 5.13 0.38 -16.21
C HIS A 63 5.77 0.26 -17.58
N THR A 64 5.01 0.78 -18.54
CA THR A 64 5.43 0.91 -19.91
C THR A 64 5.52 2.40 -20.22
N ASP A 65 5.69 2.73 -21.49
CA ASP A 65 5.76 4.14 -21.90
C ASP A 65 4.48 4.90 -21.57
N THR A 66 3.34 4.22 -21.57
CA THR A 66 2.05 4.90 -21.43
C THR A 66 1.22 4.45 -20.26
N LEU A 67 1.67 3.46 -19.51
CA LEU A 67 0.83 2.86 -18.47
C LEU A 67 1.66 2.47 -17.28
N ALA A 68 1.13 2.75 -16.09
CA ALA A 68 1.72 2.26 -14.85
C ALA A 68 0.71 1.42 -14.13
N MET A 69 1.15 0.29 -13.62
CA MET A 69 0.31 -0.63 -12.85
C MET A 69 1.02 -1.00 -11.58
N ALA A 70 0.25 -1.20 -10.53
CA ALA A 70 0.82 -1.64 -9.27
C ALA A 70 -0.07 -2.71 -8.67
N GLN A 71 0.55 -3.64 -7.98
CA GLN A 71 -0.14 -4.68 -7.25
C GLN A 71 0.35 -4.67 -5.83
N VAL A 72 -0.59 -4.71 -4.88
CA VAL A 72 -0.27 -4.77 -3.47
C VAL A 72 -0.94 -5.99 -2.87
N ILE A 73 -0.16 -6.78 -2.16
CA ILE A 73 -0.67 -7.93 -1.44
C ILE A 73 -0.35 -7.70 0.03
N MET A 74 -1.37 -7.78 0.87
CA MET A 74 -1.19 -7.61 2.31
C MET A 74 -1.45 -8.94 2.99
N LEU A 75 -0.49 -9.35 3.80
CA LEU A 75 -0.52 -10.64 4.45
C LEU A 75 -0.70 -10.44 5.94
N GLY A 76 -1.69 -11.14 6.49
CA GLY A 76 -1.89 -11.14 7.92
C GLY A 76 -1.09 -12.26 8.57
N GLY A 77 -0.51 -11.94 9.71
CA GLY A 77 0.15 -12.96 10.52
C GLY A 77 -0.76 -13.56 11.55
N GLY A 78 -2.03 -13.25 11.46
CA GLY A 78 -2.96 -13.67 12.48
C GLY A 78 -3.15 -15.17 12.54
N ARG A 79 -4.04 -15.54 13.41
CA ARG A 79 -4.37 -16.93 13.62
C ARG A 79 -5.23 -17.42 12.51
N SER A 80 -5.00 -18.51 12.11
CA SER A 80 -5.87 -19.11 11.13
C SER A 80 -7.01 -19.85 11.81
#